data_85ea25cdaecc9b5284668bf06dbcdf9d
#
_entry.id   85ea25cdaecc9b5284668bf06dbcdf9d
#
_cell.length_a   1.000
_cell.length_b   1.000
_cell.length_c   1.000
_cell.angle_alpha   90.00
_cell.angle_beta   90.00
_cell.angle_gamma   90.00
#
_symmetry.space_group_name_H-M   'P 1'
#
loop_
_entity.id
_entity.type
_entity.pdbx_description
1 polymer ?
#
loop_
_entity_poly.entity_id
_entity_poly.type
_entity_poly.pdbx_seq_one_letter_code
_entity_poly.pdbx_strand_id
1 'polypeptide(L)'
;HFGLEPLPLKTVVGYIGNGVQRLVEGALQGSDADVDEALRINKEYYYSHLTVHTTLYEGVKQGVRRLTAAGHKLAVLTNKPGNPSRQILEYFGIGDFFDAIIGGGDVESLKPDPEGALRCMEVAGADAADTWMIGDHWTDLAVADHAGIKSAFVRYGFGEERGRKPDVYFASFSELVGYFC
;
A
#
# COMPACT_ATOMS: atom_id res chain seq x y z
N HIS A 1 -8.63 16.62 -19.77
CA HIS A 1 -7.91 16.29 -21.01
C HIS A 1 -8.83 15.56 -22.00
N PHE A 2 -9.47 14.49 -21.58
CA PHE A 2 -10.36 13.68 -22.45
C PHE A 2 -11.80 14.17 -22.54
N GLY A 3 -12.18 15.25 -21.84
CA GLY A 3 -13.55 15.78 -21.84
C GLY A 3 -14.59 14.86 -21.21
N LEU A 4 -14.16 13.89 -20.41
CA LEU A 4 -15.04 12.96 -19.70
C LEU A 4 -15.61 13.62 -18.44
N GLU A 5 -16.83 13.23 -18.07
CA GLU A 5 -17.43 13.65 -16.81
C GLU A 5 -16.68 13.06 -15.61
N PRO A 6 -16.51 13.83 -14.53
CA PRO A 6 -15.86 13.33 -13.32
C PRO A 6 -16.60 12.14 -12.72
N LEU A 7 -15.85 11.08 -12.39
CA LEU A 7 -16.42 9.92 -11.71
C LEU A 7 -16.72 10.22 -10.23
N PRO A 8 -17.80 9.64 -9.68
CA PRO A 8 -18.03 9.69 -8.23
C PRO A 8 -16.85 9.14 -7.45
N LEU A 9 -16.49 9.79 -6.34
CA LEU A 9 -15.34 9.38 -5.50
C LEU A 9 -15.40 7.89 -5.10
N LYS A 10 -16.59 7.39 -4.75
CA LYS A 10 -16.78 5.97 -4.38
C LYS A 10 -16.39 5.02 -5.51
N THR A 11 -16.65 5.39 -6.77
CA THR A 11 -16.26 4.61 -7.95
C THR A 11 -14.75 4.57 -8.10
N VAL A 12 -14.09 5.74 -7.97
CA VAL A 12 -12.62 5.84 -8.06
C VAL A 12 -11.94 5.03 -6.94
N VAL A 13 -12.45 5.12 -5.71
CA VAL A 13 -11.95 4.35 -4.57
C VAL A 13 -12.01 2.84 -4.85
N GLY A 14 -13.04 2.35 -5.53
CA GLY A 14 -13.18 0.93 -5.91
C GLY A 14 -12.10 0.43 -6.88
N TYR A 15 -11.37 1.31 -7.55
CA TYR A 15 -10.26 0.94 -8.45
C TYR A 15 -8.89 0.98 -7.75
N ILE A 16 -8.81 1.50 -6.51
CA ILE A 16 -7.57 1.58 -5.75
C ILE A 16 -7.19 0.18 -5.22
N GLY A 17 -5.88 -0.07 -5.10
CA GLY A 17 -5.33 -1.30 -4.53
C GLY A 17 -4.77 -2.28 -5.55
N ASN A 18 -5.20 -2.21 -6.83
CA ASN A 18 -4.81 -3.15 -7.89
C ASN A 18 -3.78 -2.59 -8.89
N GLY A 19 -3.07 -1.52 -8.51
CA GLY A 19 -2.09 -0.85 -9.35
C GLY A 19 -2.67 0.26 -10.22
N VAL A 20 -1.79 1.15 -10.71
CA VAL A 20 -2.18 2.36 -11.44
C VAL A 20 -2.85 2.06 -12.78
N GLN A 21 -2.44 0.99 -13.46
CA GLN A 21 -3.04 0.61 -14.74
C GLN A 21 -4.52 0.28 -14.57
N ARG A 22 -4.88 -0.55 -13.59
CA ARG A 22 -6.28 -0.90 -13.29
C ARG A 22 -7.11 0.30 -12.86
N LEU A 23 -6.51 1.24 -12.13
CA LEU A 23 -7.16 2.50 -11.77
C LEU A 23 -7.52 3.31 -13.03
N VAL A 24 -6.57 3.49 -13.96
CA VAL A 24 -6.77 4.26 -15.19
C VAL A 24 -7.75 3.57 -16.14
N GLU A 25 -7.59 2.26 -16.39
CA GLU A 25 -8.53 1.46 -17.20
C GLU A 25 -9.96 1.56 -16.65
N GLY A 26 -10.13 1.43 -15.33
CA GLY A 26 -11.43 1.57 -14.68
C GLY A 26 -12.01 2.98 -14.83
N ALA A 27 -11.18 4.01 -14.71
CA ALA A 27 -11.62 5.40 -14.87
C ALA A 27 -12.04 5.75 -16.31
N LEU A 28 -11.51 5.05 -17.30
CA LEU A 28 -11.81 5.25 -18.73
C LEU A 28 -12.89 4.29 -19.25
N GLN A 29 -13.44 3.43 -18.42
CA GLN A 29 -14.42 2.42 -18.84
C GLN A 29 -15.61 3.06 -19.56
N GLY A 30 -15.90 2.56 -20.76
CA GLY A 30 -17.00 3.08 -21.61
C GLY A 30 -16.63 4.33 -22.42
N SER A 31 -15.36 4.71 -22.50
CA SER A 31 -14.84 5.75 -23.40
C SER A 31 -13.88 5.16 -24.44
N ASP A 32 -13.65 5.92 -25.53
CA ASP A 32 -12.67 5.62 -26.56
C ASP A 32 -11.27 6.23 -26.27
N ALA A 33 -11.04 6.70 -25.04
CA ALA A 33 -9.80 7.34 -24.64
C ALA A 33 -8.62 6.34 -24.63
N ASP A 34 -7.47 6.81 -25.13
CA ASP A 34 -6.25 6.00 -25.17
C ASP A 34 -5.68 5.79 -23.74
N VAL A 35 -5.55 4.53 -23.35
CA VAL A 35 -5.10 4.12 -21.99
C VAL A 35 -3.65 4.50 -21.77
N ASP A 36 -2.78 4.35 -22.76
CA ASP A 36 -1.35 4.65 -22.62
C ASP A 36 -1.11 6.17 -22.46
N GLU A 37 -1.85 6.97 -23.24
CA GLU A 37 -1.84 8.42 -23.06
C GLU A 37 -2.38 8.83 -21.68
N ALA A 38 -3.46 8.22 -21.22
CA ALA A 38 -4.02 8.50 -19.91
C ALA A 38 -3.08 8.10 -18.77
N LEU A 39 -2.37 6.98 -18.88
CA LEU A 39 -1.33 6.56 -17.95
C LEU A 39 -0.18 7.58 -17.88
N ARG A 40 0.26 8.08 -19.04
CA ARG A 40 1.29 9.10 -19.11
C ARG A 40 0.86 10.39 -18.40
N ILE A 41 -0.33 10.89 -18.72
CA ILE A 41 -0.89 12.11 -18.10
C ILE A 41 -1.09 11.92 -16.59
N ASN A 42 -1.67 10.77 -16.19
CA ASN A 42 -1.84 10.44 -14.77
C ASN A 42 -0.49 10.45 -14.05
N LYS A 43 0.55 9.84 -14.63
CA LYS A 43 1.90 9.81 -14.06
C LYS A 43 2.44 11.22 -13.88
N GLU A 44 2.41 12.06 -14.91
CA GLU A 44 2.92 13.44 -14.84
C GLU A 44 2.21 14.27 -13.77
N TYR A 45 0.88 14.23 -13.75
CA TYR A 45 0.06 14.92 -12.75
C TYR A 45 0.33 14.39 -11.35
N TYR A 46 0.29 13.06 -11.17
CA TYR A 46 0.46 12.43 -9.87
C TYR A 46 1.84 12.74 -9.26
N TYR A 47 2.91 12.63 -10.05
CA TYR A 47 4.26 12.91 -9.56
C TYR A 47 4.48 14.37 -9.16
N SER A 48 3.79 15.31 -9.79
CA SER A 48 3.84 16.72 -9.39
C SER A 48 2.96 17.07 -8.18
N HIS A 49 2.12 16.13 -7.71
CA HIS A 49 1.14 16.35 -6.64
C HIS A 49 1.20 15.31 -5.51
N LEU A 50 2.30 14.57 -5.39
CA LEU A 50 2.44 13.44 -4.45
C LEU A 50 2.05 13.77 -3.00
N THR A 51 2.35 14.99 -2.56
CA THR A 51 2.22 15.40 -1.16
C THR A 51 1.22 16.55 -0.94
N VAL A 52 0.56 17.02 -2.01
CA VAL A 52 -0.37 18.17 -1.92
C VAL A 52 -1.59 17.86 -1.04
N HIS A 53 -2.16 16.66 -1.16
CA HIS A 53 -3.33 16.21 -0.42
C HIS A 53 -3.06 14.93 0.40
N THR A 54 -1.83 14.44 0.39
CA THR A 54 -1.45 13.26 1.15
C THR A 54 -1.15 13.64 2.59
N THR A 55 -1.70 12.88 3.53
CA THR A 55 -1.45 13.05 4.97
C THR A 55 -1.17 11.69 5.61
N LEU A 56 -0.45 11.68 6.71
CA LEU A 56 -0.33 10.49 7.55
C LEU A 56 -1.60 10.29 8.36
N TYR A 57 -1.98 9.03 8.57
CA TYR A 57 -2.95 8.72 9.62
C TYR A 57 -2.42 9.15 11.00
N GLU A 58 -3.36 9.40 11.92
CA GLU A 58 -3.02 9.81 13.28
C GLU A 58 -2.08 8.81 13.95
N GLY A 59 -1.04 9.32 14.60
CA GLY A 59 -0.09 8.53 15.36
C GLY A 59 1.00 7.80 14.56
N VAL A 60 0.93 7.78 13.21
CA VAL A 60 1.86 6.99 12.39
C VAL A 60 3.32 7.37 12.63
N LYS A 61 3.65 8.66 12.63
CA LYS A 61 5.05 9.10 12.80
C LYS A 61 5.66 8.68 14.15
N GLN A 62 4.88 8.78 15.23
CA GLN A 62 5.30 8.34 16.54
C GLN A 62 5.32 6.82 16.66
N GLY A 63 4.34 6.15 16.07
CA GLY A 63 4.21 4.70 16.16
C GLY A 63 5.31 3.95 15.43
N VAL A 64 5.70 4.36 14.20
CA VAL A 64 6.84 3.72 13.50
C VAL A 64 8.14 3.87 14.29
N ARG A 65 8.36 5.03 14.95
CA ARG A 65 9.51 5.22 15.85
C ARG A 65 9.48 4.26 17.05
N ARG A 66 8.29 4.06 17.65
CA ARG A 66 8.14 3.14 18.79
C ARG A 66 8.39 1.70 18.38
N LEU A 67 7.83 1.27 17.25
CA LEU A 67 8.03 -0.07 16.71
C LEU A 67 9.52 -0.34 16.43
N THR A 68 10.22 0.59 15.77
CA THR A 68 11.66 0.48 15.53
C THR A 68 12.47 0.46 16.84
N ALA A 69 12.11 1.31 17.81
CA ALA A 69 12.77 1.34 19.13
C ALA A 69 12.52 0.04 19.93
N ALA A 70 11.41 -0.63 19.71
CA ALA A 70 11.11 -1.96 20.27
C ALA A 70 11.86 -3.11 19.56
N GLY A 71 12.63 -2.81 18.52
CA GLY A 71 13.45 -3.79 17.79
C GLY A 71 12.75 -4.43 16.59
N HIS A 72 11.54 -3.98 16.22
CA HIS A 72 10.86 -4.49 15.02
C HIS A 72 11.55 -4.01 13.75
N LYS A 73 11.67 -4.92 12.79
CA LYS A 73 12.01 -4.61 11.40
C LYS A 73 10.76 -4.18 10.67
N LEU A 74 10.84 -3.07 9.96
CA LEU A 74 9.68 -2.52 9.25
C LEU A 74 9.92 -2.53 7.75
N ALA A 75 8.89 -2.90 6.98
CA ALA A 75 8.92 -2.80 5.53
C ALA A 75 7.61 -2.22 4.99
N VAL A 76 7.69 -1.57 3.84
CA VAL A 76 6.52 -1.15 3.06
C VAL A 76 6.41 -2.03 1.83
N LEU A 77 5.26 -2.68 1.67
CA LEU A 77 4.88 -3.41 0.46
C LEU A 77 3.61 -2.80 -0.14
N THR A 78 3.69 -2.29 -1.36
CA THR A 78 2.57 -1.58 -2.00
C THR A 78 2.46 -1.86 -3.49
N ASN A 79 1.21 -1.89 -4.02
CA ASN A 79 0.93 -1.92 -5.46
C ASN A 79 1.08 -0.54 -6.13
N LYS A 80 1.25 0.52 -5.33
CA LYS A 80 1.66 1.84 -5.82
C LYS A 80 3.09 1.74 -6.39
N PRO A 81 3.45 2.48 -7.45
CA PRO A 81 4.84 2.51 -7.93
C PRO A 81 5.84 2.85 -6.82
N GLY A 82 6.97 2.14 -6.79
CA GLY A 82 7.96 2.23 -5.70
C GLY A 82 8.58 3.62 -5.56
N ASN A 83 8.95 4.26 -6.67
CA ASN A 83 9.58 5.59 -6.63
C ASN A 83 8.70 6.65 -5.93
N PRO A 84 7.45 6.93 -6.33
CA PRO A 84 6.60 7.88 -5.61
C PRO A 84 6.30 7.45 -4.17
N SER A 85 6.27 6.16 -3.87
CA SER A 85 6.10 5.68 -2.50
C SER A 85 7.27 6.09 -1.60
N ARG A 86 8.50 5.93 -2.07
CA ARG A 86 9.71 6.39 -1.37
C ARG A 86 9.72 7.90 -1.17
N GLN A 87 9.38 8.69 -2.19
CA GLN A 87 9.31 10.16 -2.08
C GLN A 87 8.27 10.63 -1.05
N ILE A 88 7.11 9.98 -0.97
CA ILE A 88 6.08 10.29 0.04
C ILE A 88 6.61 10.01 1.45
N LEU A 89 7.23 8.84 1.68
CA LEU A 89 7.76 8.47 2.99
C LEU A 89 8.91 9.39 3.43
N GLU A 90 9.77 9.78 2.49
CA GLU A 90 10.84 10.75 2.72
C GLU A 90 10.28 12.14 3.08
N TYR A 91 9.28 12.64 2.33
CA TYR A 91 8.62 13.91 2.62
C TYR A 91 8.06 13.97 4.05
N PHE A 92 7.47 12.88 4.53
CA PHE A 92 6.97 12.81 5.91
C PHE A 92 8.06 12.52 6.95
N GLY A 93 9.30 12.30 6.53
CA GLY A 93 10.43 12.00 7.40
C GLY A 93 10.25 10.70 8.18
N ILE A 94 9.73 9.68 7.50
CA ILE A 94 9.55 8.32 8.04
C ILE A 94 10.21 7.23 7.18
N GLY A 95 10.82 7.58 6.04
CA GLY A 95 11.45 6.62 5.13
C GLY A 95 12.53 5.79 5.81
N ASP A 96 13.38 6.42 6.63
CA ASP A 96 14.53 5.80 7.30
C ASP A 96 14.15 4.75 8.37
N PHE A 97 12.86 4.66 8.74
CA PHE A 97 12.40 3.63 9.67
C PHE A 97 12.13 2.29 8.99
N PHE A 98 12.13 2.23 7.67
CA PHE A 98 11.81 1.01 6.92
C PHE A 98 13.08 0.38 6.34
N ASP A 99 13.31 -0.89 6.67
CA ASP A 99 14.40 -1.69 6.13
C ASP A 99 14.23 -1.98 4.63
N ALA A 100 12.97 -2.03 4.15
CA ALA A 100 12.64 -2.17 2.74
C ALA A 100 11.41 -1.34 2.36
N ILE A 101 11.40 -0.79 1.14
CA ILE A 101 10.24 -0.14 0.51
C ILE A 101 10.09 -0.72 -0.89
N ILE A 102 9.17 -1.67 -1.03
CA ILE A 102 8.90 -2.43 -2.26
C ILE A 102 7.57 -1.99 -2.84
N GLY A 103 7.58 -1.54 -4.08
CA GLY A 103 6.39 -1.10 -4.80
C GLY A 103 6.35 -1.58 -6.24
N GLY A 104 5.32 -1.16 -6.99
CA GLY A 104 5.22 -1.48 -8.41
C GLY A 104 6.45 -1.01 -9.17
N GLY A 105 7.00 -1.91 -10.01
CA GLY A 105 8.24 -1.72 -10.75
C GLY A 105 9.51 -2.16 -10.01
N ASP A 106 9.41 -2.47 -8.71
CA ASP A 106 10.51 -3.09 -7.96
C ASP A 106 10.42 -4.63 -7.98
N VAL A 107 9.27 -5.19 -8.36
CA VAL A 107 8.94 -6.61 -8.48
C VAL A 107 8.25 -6.89 -9.80
N GLU A 108 8.26 -8.13 -10.26
CA GLU A 108 7.59 -8.54 -11.50
C GLU A 108 6.07 -8.62 -11.28
N SER A 109 5.64 -9.13 -10.13
CA SER A 109 4.23 -9.34 -9.80
C SER A 109 3.80 -8.49 -8.59
N LEU A 110 2.63 -7.83 -8.74
CA LEU A 110 2.01 -7.05 -7.66
C LEU A 110 1.23 -7.96 -6.70
N LYS A 111 0.92 -7.44 -5.48
CA LYS A 111 -0.02 -8.11 -4.59
C LYS A 111 -1.32 -8.45 -5.33
N PRO A 112 -1.84 -9.67 -5.25
CA PRO A 112 -1.64 -10.68 -4.17
C PRO A 112 -0.50 -11.68 -4.40
N ASP A 113 0.40 -11.48 -5.37
CA ASP A 113 1.59 -12.33 -5.51
C ASP A 113 2.51 -12.15 -4.28
N PRO A 114 3.10 -13.23 -3.74
CA PRO A 114 3.96 -13.16 -2.56
C PRO A 114 5.36 -12.59 -2.82
N GLU A 115 5.79 -12.40 -4.07
CA GLU A 115 7.14 -11.98 -4.44
C GLU A 115 7.62 -10.78 -3.61
N GLY A 116 6.81 -9.71 -3.53
CA GLY A 116 7.17 -8.52 -2.80
C GLY A 116 7.30 -8.73 -1.29
N ALA A 117 6.47 -9.59 -0.70
CA ALA A 117 6.56 -9.93 0.73
C ALA A 117 7.82 -10.74 1.03
N LEU A 118 8.11 -11.75 0.20
CA LEU A 118 9.32 -12.57 0.32
C LEU A 118 10.58 -11.69 0.21
N ARG A 119 10.59 -10.74 -0.73
CA ARG A 119 11.70 -9.80 -0.86
C ARG A 119 11.84 -8.85 0.33
N CYS A 120 10.72 -8.36 0.90
CA CYS A 120 10.76 -7.58 2.14
C CYS A 120 11.38 -8.38 3.28
N MET A 121 11.00 -9.65 3.43
CA MET A 121 11.54 -10.54 4.46
C MET A 121 13.03 -10.80 4.26
N GLU A 122 13.47 -11.06 3.01
CA GLU A 122 14.88 -11.25 2.67
C GLU A 122 15.73 -10.04 3.08
N VAL A 123 15.30 -8.83 2.69
CA VAL A 123 16.02 -7.58 3.03
C VAL A 123 16.05 -7.32 4.53
N ALA A 124 14.95 -7.57 5.24
CA ALA A 124 14.86 -7.42 6.68
C ALA A 124 15.58 -8.53 7.48
N GLY A 125 15.92 -9.64 6.82
CA GLY A 125 16.45 -10.84 7.49
C GLY A 125 15.42 -11.45 8.44
N ALA A 126 14.15 -11.52 8.04
CA ALA A 126 13.03 -11.95 8.87
C ALA A 126 12.47 -13.31 8.43
N ASP A 127 12.09 -14.14 9.41
CA ASP A 127 11.44 -15.42 9.18
C ASP A 127 9.92 -15.28 9.04
N ALA A 128 9.28 -16.16 8.27
CA ALA A 128 7.84 -16.15 8.04
C ALA A 128 7.03 -16.27 9.34
N ALA A 129 7.49 -17.07 10.30
CA ALA A 129 6.80 -17.29 11.58
C ALA A 129 6.63 -16.02 12.43
N ASP A 130 7.56 -15.06 12.27
CA ASP A 130 7.60 -13.80 13.03
C ASP A 130 7.18 -12.58 12.18
N THR A 131 6.82 -12.82 10.92
CA THR A 131 6.44 -11.76 9.98
C THR A 131 4.93 -11.57 9.93
N TRP A 132 4.51 -10.31 9.85
CA TRP A 132 3.12 -9.88 9.72
C TRP A 132 2.92 -9.03 8.47
N MET A 133 1.93 -9.37 7.67
CA MET A 133 1.38 -8.46 6.67
C MET A 133 0.26 -7.64 7.28
N ILE A 134 0.41 -6.33 7.30
CA ILE A 134 -0.59 -5.41 7.86
C ILE A 134 -1.13 -4.55 6.72
N GLY A 135 -2.43 -4.58 6.50
CA GLY A 135 -3.05 -3.83 5.42
C GLY A 135 -4.55 -3.67 5.58
N ASP A 136 -5.15 -2.93 4.64
CA ASP A 136 -6.57 -2.61 4.62
C ASP A 136 -7.32 -3.24 3.43
N HIS A 137 -6.62 -4.02 2.61
CA HIS A 137 -7.19 -4.54 1.37
C HIS A 137 -7.07 -6.07 1.30
N TRP A 138 -8.02 -6.73 0.59
CA TRP A 138 -8.00 -8.18 0.41
C TRP A 138 -6.70 -8.72 -0.19
N THR A 139 -6.00 -7.92 -1.01
CA THR A 139 -4.70 -8.30 -1.58
C THR A 139 -3.62 -8.43 -0.52
N ASP A 140 -3.70 -7.69 0.59
CA ASP A 140 -2.77 -7.79 1.71
C ASP A 140 -2.96 -9.12 2.43
N LEU A 141 -4.21 -9.49 2.69
CA LEU A 141 -4.54 -10.77 3.31
C LEU A 141 -4.15 -11.95 2.40
N ALA A 142 -4.36 -11.80 1.09
CA ALA A 142 -3.97 -12.83 0.14
C ALA A 142 -2.45 -13.02 0.06
N VAL A 143 -1.68 -11.93 0.11
CA VAL A 143 -0.20 -12.00 0.20
C VAL A 143 0.22 -12.75 1.45
N ALA A 144 -0.40 -12.47 2.60
CA ALA A 144 -0.07 -13.16 3.84
C ALA A 144 -0.29 -14.68 3.73
N ASP A 145 -1.46 -15.08 3.18
CA ASP A 145 -1.77 -16.49 2.91
C ASP A 145 -0.73 -17.13 1.97
N HIS A 146 -0.39 -16.46 0.86
CA HIS A 146 0.53 -16.98 -0.16
C HIS A 146 1.99 -17.04 0.32
N ALA A 147 2.40 -16.11 1.17
CA ALA A 147 3.75 -16.06 1.74
C ALA A 147 3.89 -16.89 3.03
N GLY A 148 2.78 -17.43 3.57
CA GLY A 148 2.78 -18.20 4.81
C GLY A 148 3.12 -17.37 6.06
N ILE A 149 2.74 -16.08 6.06
CA ILE A 149 2.97 -15.14 7.15
C ILE A 149 1.66 -14.76 7.85
N LYS A 150 1.74 -14.18 9.03
CA LYS A 150 0.58 -13.72 9.79
C LYS A 150 -0.05 -12.48 9.14
N SER A 151 -1.34 -12.27 9.36
CA SER A 151 -2.09 -11.17 8.76
C SER A 151 -2.81 -10.31 9.79
N ALA A 152 -2.77 -9.00 9.58
CA ALA A 152 -3.57 -8.04 10.34
C ALA A 152 -4.35 -7.12 9.38
N PHE A 153 -5.63 -6.91 9.68
CA PHE A 153 -6.47 -6.00 8.90
C PHE A 153 -6.74 -4.71 9.67
N VAL A 154 -6.46 -3.57 9.04
CA VAL A 154 -6.71 -2.25 9.61
C VAL A 154 -8.00 -1.67 9.05
N ARG A 155 -8.95 -1.33 9.95
CA ARG A 155 -10.32 -0.92 9.59
C ARG A 155 -10.46 0.57 9.26
N TYR A 156 -9.39 1.34 9.40
CA TYR A 156 -9.37 2.77 9.09
C TYR A 156 -8.91 3.08 7.66
N GLY A 157 -8.64 2.07 6.84
CA GLY A 157 -8.29 2.21 5.43
C GLY A 157 -9.50 2.32 4.50
N PHE A 158 -9.28 2.09 3.20
CA PHE A 158 -10.30 2.24 2.15
C PHE A 158 -10.77 0.89 1.58
N GLY A 159 -10.03 -0.17 1.86
CA GLY A 159 -10.23 -1.46 1.23
C GLY A 159 -11.25 -2.34 1.94
N GLU A 160 -11.45 -3.52 1.39
CA GLU A 160 -12.38 -4.54 1.87
C GLU A 160 -11.68 -5.90 1.98
N GLU A 161 -12.12 -6.73 2.91
CA GLU A 161 -11.58 -8.08 3.16
C GLU A 161 -11.95 -9.10 2.08
N ARG A 162 -13.07 -8.88 1.38
CA ARG A 162 -13.66 -9.79 0.37
C ARG A 162 -13.79 -11.24 0.86
N GLY A 163 -14.26 -11.40 2.10
CA GLY A 163 -14.48 -12.71 2.72
C GLY A 163 -13.23 -13.41 3.25
N ARG A 164 -12.04 -12.79 3.17
CA ARG A 164 -10.83 -13.28 3.83
C ARG A 164 -10.87 -12.94 5.31
N LYS A 165 -10.27 -13.78 6.12
CA LYS A 165 -10.27 -13.61 7.58
C LYS A 165 -8.83 -13.43 8.06
N PRO A 166 -8.46 -12.24 8.58
CA PRO A 166 -7.13 -12.02 9.16
C PRO A 166 -7.00 -12.69 10.53
N ASP A 167 -5.76 -12.82 11.01
CA ASP A 167 -5.48 -13.30 12.37
C ASP A 167 -5.91 -12.26 13.42
N VAL A 168 -5.76 -10.95 13.12
CA VAL A 168 -6.13 -9.86 14.02
C VAL A 168 -6.67 -8.65 13.27
N TYR A 169 -7.53 -7.87 13.94
CA TYR A 169 -8.06 -6.59 13.47
C TYR A 169 -7.58 -5.45 14.34
N PHE A 170 -7.31 -4.29 13.72
CA PHE A 170 -7.01 -3.05 14.42
C PHE A 170 -7.95 -1.93 13.96
N ALA A 171 -8.57 -1.24 14.92
CA ALA A 171 -9.43 -0.10 14.63
C ALA A 171 -8.64 1.21 14.44
N SER A 172 -7.39 1.28 14.90
CA SER A 172 -6.51 2.43 14.76
C SER A 172 -5.04 2.02 14.69
N PHE A 173 -4.19 2.92 14.19
CA PHE A 173 -2.75 2.71 14.20
C PHE A 173 -2.18 2.67 15.63
N SER A 174 -2.79 3.42 16.56
CA SER A 174 -2.39 3.39 17.97
C SER A 174 -2.63 2.02 18.62
N GLU A 175 -3.76 1.38 18.30
CA GLU A 175 -4.07 0.02 18.77
C GLU A 175 -3.05 -0.99 18.23
N LEU A 176 -2.72 -0.91 16.94
CA LEU A 176 -1.67 -1.72 16.31
C LEU A 176 -0.34 -1.57 17.05
N VAL A 177 0.12 -0.33 17.27
CA VAL A 177 1.38 -0.07 17.97
C VAL A 177 1.35 -0.62 19.40
N GLY A 178 0.22 -0.50 20.09
CA GLY A 178 0.06 -1.05 21.44
C GLY A 178 0.09 -2.59 21.50
N TYR A 179 -0.29 -3.26 20.41
CA TYR A 179 -0.24 -4.72 20.32
C TYR A 179 1.19 -5.24 20.14
N PHE A 180 2.05 -4.51 19.41
CA PHE A 180 3.42 -4.93 19.11
C PHE A 180 4.47 -4.33 20.06
N CYS A 181 4.14 -3.30 20.87
CA CYS A 181 5.00 -2.66 21.88
C CYS A 181 4.43 -2.80 23.29
#